data_76c0ac3393c2e106c62f889d78225f22
#
_entry.id   76c0ac3393c2e106c62f889d78225f22
#
_cell.length_a   1.000
_cell.length_b   1.000
_cell.length_c   1.000
_cell.angle_alpha   90.00
_cell.angle_beta   90.00
_cell.angle_gamma   90.00
#
_symmetry.space_group_name_H-M   'P 1'
#
loop_
_entity.id
_entity.type
_entity.pdbx_description
1 polymer ?
#
loop_
_entity_poly.entity_id
_entity_poly.type
_entity_poly.pdbx_seq_one_letter_code
_entity_poly.pdbx_strand_id
1 'polypeptide(L)'
;MHDIDKLISEMTLEEKAGLCSGADFWHTKKVDRLGIPDVMVSDGPHGLRKQDIDTVDPNESIKAVCFPAACATACSFDRELMLSMGETLGEECRAEDVSVLLGPAVNIKRSPLCGRNFEYISEDPYLAGELSAAYINGVQSKNVGTSIKHFAANSQETRRMTCSSDMSERTLREIYFPAFETAVKKAQPWTV
;
A
#
# COMPACT_ATOMS: atom_id res chain seq x y z
N MET A 1 -9.35 -23.52 -5.10
CA MET A 1 -9.44 -22.21 -5.78
C MET A 1 -10.93 -21.91 -5.96
N HIS A 2 -11.41 -20.78 -5.45
CA HIS A 2 -12.82 -20.40 -5.63
C HIS A 2 -13.04 -20.01 -7.09
N ASP A 3 -14.18 -20.41 -7.64
CA ASP A 3 -14.63 -19.95 -8.95
C ASP A 3 -15.17 -18.53 -8.80
N ILE A 4 -14.34 -17.54 -9.17
CA ILE A 4 -14.66 -16.13 -9.00
C ILE A 4 -15.87 -15.74 -9.85
N ASP A 5 -15.98 -16.24 -11.08
CA ASP A 5 -17.10 -15.92 -11.97
C ASP A 5 -18.41 -16.44 -11.38
N LYS A 6 -18.38 -17.64 -10.81
CA LYS A 6 -19.53 -18.20 -10.09
C LYS A 6 -19.90 -17.33 -8.89
N LEU A 7 -18.95 -16.96 -8.04
CA LEU A 7 -19.22 -16.09 -6.89
C LEU A 7 -19.84 -14.76 -7.35
N ILE A 8 -19.30 -14.12 -8.37
CA ILE A 8 -19.83 -12.88 -8.92
C ILE A 8 -21.25 -13.06 -9.45
N SER A 9 -21.54 -14.19 -10.09
CA SER A 9 -22.89 -14.47 -10.63
C SER A 9 -23.94 -14.69 -9.51
N GLU A 10 -23.51 -15.21 -8.39
CA GLU A 10 -24.36 -15.49 -7.21
C GLU A 10 -24.59 -14.27 -6.32
N MET A 11 -23.72 -13.23 -6.44
CA MET A 11 -23.84 -12.01 -5.63
C MET A 11 -24.99 -11.11 -6.09
N THR A 12 -25.69 -10.51 -5.13
CA THR A 12 -26.63 -9.42 -5.40
C THR A 12 -25.89 -8.12 -5.76
N LEU A 13 -26.62 -7.15 -6.30
CA LEU A 13 -26.06 -5.84 -6.61
C LEU A 13 -25.55 -5.12 -5.35
N GLU A 14 -26.29 -5.23 -4.24
CA GLU A 14 -25.95 -4.64 -2.96
C GLU A 14 -24.66 -5.25 -2.38
N GLU A 15 -24.49 -6.56 -2.53
CA GLU A 15 -23.26 -7.25 -2.09
C GLU A 15 -22.05 -6.81 -2.93
N LYS A 16 -22.21 -6.72 -4.25
CA LYS A 16 -21.17 -6.21 -5.15
C LYS A 16 -20.78 -4.77 -4.80
N ALA A 17 -21.78 -3.91 -4.61
CA ALA A 17 -21.54 -2.52 -4.19
C ALA A 17 -20.91 -2.46 -2.79
N GLY A 18 -21.31 -3.38 -1.91
CA GLY A 18 -20.74 -3.51 -0.58
C GLY A 18 -19.24 -3.83 -0.58
N LEU A 19 -18.77 -4.68 -1.49
CA LEU A 19 -17.34 -4.99 -1.63
C LEU A 19 -16.52 -3.82 -2.17
N CYS A 20 -17.15 -2.86 -2.86
CA CYS A 20 -16.51 -1.63 -3.30
C CYS A 20 -16.45 -0.54 -2.22
N SER A 21 -17.00 -0.83 -1.02
CA SER A 21 -17.04 0.06 0.13
C SER A 21 -16.55 -0.71 1.36
N GLY A 22 -15.82 -0.06 2.28
CA GLY A 22 -15.43 -0.70 3.54
C GLY A 22 -16.63 -1.06 4.42
N ALA A 23 -16.45 -2.02 5.32
CA ALA A 23 -17.32 -2.22 6.47
C ALA A 23 -17.06 -1.16 7.54
N ASP A 24 -15.80 -0.82 7.69
CA ASP A 24 -15.28 0.27 8.51
C ASP A 24 -14.03 0.87 7.83
N PHE A 25 -13.18 1.56 8.59
CA PHE A 25 -11.96 2.21 8.08
C PHE A 25 -10.91 1.21 7.58
N TRP A 26 -10.91 -0.03 8.12
CA TRP A 26 -9.83 -0.99 7.93
C TRP A 26 -10.28 -2.35 7.40
N HIS A 27 -11.59 -2.60 7.29
CA HIS A 27 -12.10 -3.90 6.84
C HIS A 27 -12.98 -3.76 5.59
N THR A 28 -12.84 -4.74 4.70
CA THR A 28 -13.81 -4.94 3.63
C THR A 28 -15.11 -5.52 4.20
N LYS A 29 -16.21 -5.41 3.46
CA LYS A 29 -17.45 -6.09 3.84
C LYS A 29 -17.37 -7.57 3.55
N LYS A 30 -17.83 -8.40 4.48
CA LYS A 30 -17.99 -9.83 4.27
C LYS A 30 -19.30 -10.17 3.56
N VAL A 31 -19.35 -11.34 2.93
CA VAL A 31 -20.58 -11.91 2.37
C VAL A 31 -20.70 -13.36 2.88
N ASP A 32 -21.24 -13.50 4.10
CA ASP A 32 -21.26 -14.77 4.84
C ASP A 32 -21.92 -15.92 4.05
N ARG A 33 -23.02 -15.66 3.34
CA ARG A 33 -23.73 -16.69 2.56
C ARG A 33 -22.90 -17.26 1.40
N LEU A 34 -21.88 -16.56 0.95
CA LEU A 34 -20.95 -16.99 -0.11
C LEU A 34 -19.56 -17.38 0.41
N GLY A 35 -19.39 -17.33 1.74
CA GLY A 35 -18.10 -17.63 2.37
C GLY A 35 -17.01 -16.62 2.07
N ILE A 36 -17.37 -15.38 1.72
CA ILE A 36 -16.41 -14.29 1.51
C ILE A 36 -16.16 -13.61 2.85
N PRO A 37 -14.94 -13.74 3.41
CA PRO A 37 -14.61 -13.11 4.70
C PRO A 37 -14.42 -11.59 4.53
N ASP A 38 -14.43 -10.88 5.63
CA ASP A 38 -13.82 -9.57 5.71
C ASP A 38 -12.30 -9.68 5.60
N VAL A 39 -11.70 -8.65 5.03
CA VAL A 39 -10.24 -8.56 4.85
C VAL A 39 -9.78 -7.30 5.56
N MET A 40 -8.84 -7.46 6.50
CA MET A 40 -8.23 -6.32 7.18
C MET A 40 -7.10 -5.75 6.33
N VAL A 41 -7.14 -4.44 6.13
CA VAL A 41 -6.05 -3.64 5.57
C VAL A 41 -5.49 -2.72 6.66
N SER A 42 -4.20 -2.44 6.63
CA SER A 42 -3.58 -1.54 7.61
C SER A 42 -2.55 -0.63 6.97
N ASP A 43 -2.44 0.58 7.48
CA ASP A 43 -1.35 1.49 7.13
C ASP A 43 -0.02 1.03 7.75
N GLY A 44 1.08 1.61 7.29
CA GLY A 44 2.39 1.39 7.88
C GLY A 44 3.47 0.86 6.92
N PRO A 45 3.80 1.61 5.84
CA PRO A 45 4.80 1.16 4.85
C PRO A 45 6.22 1.02 5.40
N HIS A 46 6.52 1.55 6.57
CA HIS A 46 7.81 1.41 7.26
C HIS A 46 7.65 1.14 8.77
N GLY A 47 6.62 0.41 9.12
CA GLY A 47 6.25 -0.02 10.46
C GLY A 47 4.74 -0.17 10.55
N LEU A 48 4.27 -1.36 10.90
CA LEU A 48 2.83 -1.65 10.97
C LEU A 48 2.12 -0.64 11.86
N ARG A 49 1.10 0.02 11.32
CA ARG A 49 0.27 0.99 12.02
C ARG A 49 -1.18 0.52 12.10
N LYS A 50 -1.36 -0.64 12.70
CA LYS A 50 -2.70 -1.16 12.99
C LYS A 50 -3.31 -0.34 14.12
N GLN A 51 -4.51 0.19 13.89
CA GLN A 51 -5.22 0.95 14.94
C GLN A 51 -5.51 0.03 16.12
N ASP A 52 -5.27 0.54 17.32
CA ASP A 52 -5.67 -0.14 18.54
C ASP A 52 -7.15 0.12 18.79
N ILE A 53 -7.97 -0.93 18.68
CA ILE A 53 -9.44 -0.83 18.83
C ILE A 53 -9.88 -0.60 20.28
N ASP A 54 -8.99 -0.83 21.24
CA ASP A 54 -9.29 -0.63 22.66
C ASP A 54 -9.11 0.83 23.11
N THR A 55 -8.57 1.69 22.22
CA THR A 55 -8.35 3.10 22.50
C THR A 55 -9.41 4.01 21.86
N VAL A 56 -9.65 5.14 22.50
CA VAL A 56 -10.58 6.16 21.99
C VAL A 56 -9.90 7.07 20.96
N ASP A 57 -8.57 7.13 20.96
CA ASP A 57 -7.81 7.96 20.02
C ASP A 57 -7.57 7.23 18.70
N PRO A 58 -8.13 7.71 17.58
CA PRO A 58 -7.92 7.08 16.27
C PRO A 58 -6.47 7.15 15.78
N ASN A 59 -5.60 7.89 16.46
CA ASN A 59 -4.17 7.94 16.15
C ASN A 59 -3.34 6.92 16.93
N GLU A 60 -3.91 6.29 17.94
CA GLU A 60 -3.21 5.23 18.66
C GLU A 60 -3.18 3.95 17.84
N SER A 61 -2.04 3.30 17.83
CA SER A 61 -1.80 2.04 17.16
C SER A 61 -1.16 1.04 18.10
N ILE A 62 -1.31 -0.23 17.78
CA ILE A 62 -0.57 -1.29 18.48
C ILE A 62 0.93 -1.00 18.44
N LYS A 63 1.67 -1.58 19.39
CA LYS A 63 3.14 -1.51 19.40
C LYS A 63 3.70 -2.41 18.32
N ALA A 64 4.46 -1.82 17.39
CA ALA A 64 5.14 -2.52 16.31
C ALA A 64 6.56 -1.96 16.13
N VAL A 65 7.37 -2.62 15.32
CA VAL A 65 8.70 -2.12 14.98
C VAL A 65 8.58 -0.87 14.13
N CYS A 66 9.28 0.19 14.53
CA CYS A 66 9.44 1.38 13.73
C CYS A 66 10.72 1.27 12.89
N PHE A 67 10.57 0.90 11.62
CA PHE A 67 11.68 0.91 10.67
C PHE A 67 12.06 2.34 10.28
N PRO A 68 13.28 2.57 9.78
CA PRO A 68 13.63 3.86 9.20
C PRO A 68 12.63 4.25 8.11
N ALA A 69 12.30 5.54 8.02
CA ALA A 69 11.41 6.06 6.99
C ALA A 69 11.91 5.72 5.58
N ALA A 70 11.01 5.64 4.60
CA ALA A 70 11.36 5.23 3.24
C ALA A 70 12.47 6.09 2.62
N CYS A 71 12.52 7.39 2.92
CA CYS A 71 13.59 8.25 2.48
C CYS A 71 14.98 7.86 3.04
N ALA A 72 15.03 7.26 4.23
CA ALA A 72 16.27 6.79 4.84
C ALA A 72 16.66 5.41 4.30
N THR A 73 15.71 4.48 4.22
CA THR A 73 15.98 3.14 3.66
C THR A 73 16.38 3.20 2.19
N ALA A 74 15.83 4.14 1.43
CA ALA A 74 16.20 4.36 0.03
C ALA A 74 17.66 4.79 -0.17
N CYS A 75 18.26 5.48 0.82
CA CYS A 75 19.67 5.85 0.79
C CYS A 75 20.63 4.66 0.85
N SER A 76 20.13 3.47 1.17
CA SER A 76 20.95 2.25 1.10
C SER A 76 21.25 1.82 -0.33
N PHE A 77 20.38 2.12 -1.29
CA PHE A 77 20.40 1.61 -2.67
C PHE A 77 20.42 0.07 -2.73
N ASP A 78 19.90 -0.59 -1.68
CA ASP A 78 20.03 -2.03 -1.46
C ASP A 78 18.66 -2.73 -1.57
N ARG A 79 18.52 -3.59 -2.60
CA ARG A 79 17.30 -4.36 -2.81
C ARG A 79 17.15 -5.50 -1.80
N GLU A 80 18.25 -6.09 -1.35
CA GLU A 80 18.22 -7.19 -0.38
C GLU A 80 17.77 -6.68 0.98
N LEU A 81 18.22 -5.50 1.38
CA LEU A 81 17.73 -4.83 2.57
C LEU A 81 16.23 -4.55 2.50
N MET A 82 15.74 -4.05 1.37
CA MET A 82 14.31 -3.79 1.18
C MET A 82 13.48 -5.07 1.18
N LEU A 83 13.99 -6.14 0.60
CA LEU A 83 13.37 -7.47 0.65
C LEU A 83 13.25 -7.95 2.11
N SER A 84 14.35 -7.93 2.86
CA SER A 84 14.39 -8.35 4.26
C SER A 84 13.46 -7.52 5.16
N MET A 85 13.43 -6.20 4.95
CA MET A 85 12.47 -5.32 5.64
C MET A 85 11.03 -5.72 5.33
N GLY A 86 10.73 -5.99 4.05
CA GLY A 86 9.41 -6.46 3.62
C GLY A 86 9.03 -7.79 4.25
N GLU A 87 9.96 -8.74 4.35
CA GLU A 87 9.73 -10.02 5.02
C GLU A 87 9.36 -9.84 6.49
N THR A 88 10.09 -8.99 7.20
CA THR A 88 9.83 -8.72 8.63
C THR A 88 8.46 -8.05 8.82
N LEU A 89 8.14 -7.06 7.99
CA LEU A 89 6.81 -6.43 8.02
C LEU A 89 5.68 -7.41 7.70
N GLY A 90 5.91 -8.32 6.76
CA GLY A 90 4.94 -9.37 6.45
C GLY A 90 4.72 -10.33 7.63
N GLU A 91 5.76 -10.64 8.40
CA GLU A 91 5.63 -11.44 9.63
C GLU A 91 4.84 -10.70 10.72
N GLU A 92 5.10 -9.42 10.92
CA GLU A 92 4.31 -8.59 11.84
C GLU A 92 2.85 -8.49 11.42
N CYS A 93 2.58 -8.26 10.13
CA CYS A 93 1.21 -8.23 9.60
C CYS A 93 0.48 -9.55 9.88
N ARG A 94 1.13 -10.69 9.69
CA ARG A 94 0.53 -11.99 9.99
C ARG A 94 0.26 -12.19 11.48
N ALA A 95 1.18 -11.76 12.33
CA ALA A 95 1.00 -11.85 13.78
C ALA A 95 -0.20 -11.03 14.27
N GLU A 96 -0.54 -9.98 13.54
CA GLU A 96 -1.63 -9.05 13.84
C GLU A 96 -2.87 -9.25 12.95
N ASP A 97 -2.99 -10.37 12.24
CA ASP A 97 -4.12 -10.69 11.35
C ASP A 97 -4.40 -9.62 10.28
N VAL A 98 -3.37 -8.91 9.82
CA VAL A 98 -3.47 -7.96 8.72
C VAL A 98 -3.26 -8.68 7.40
N SER A 99 -4.24 -8.60 6.51
CA SER A 99 -4.22 -9.29 5.22
C SER A 99 -3.54 -8.50 4.12
N VAL A 100 -3.62 -7.16 4.16
CA VAL A 100 -3.00 -6.27 3.17
C VAL A 100 -2.36 -5.08 3.88
N LEU A 101 -1.08 -4.89 3.63
CA LEU A 101 -0.32 -3.72 4.07
C LEU A 101 -0.42 -2.60 3.02
N LEU A 102 -0.84 -1.40 3.43
CA LEU A 102 -0.96 -0.23 2.56
C LEU A 102 0.41 0.42 2.33
N GLY A 103 1.17 -0.15 1.45
CA GLY A 103 2.51 0.24 1.05
C GLY A 103 3.07 -0.68 -0.04
N PRO A 104 4.22 -0.33 -0.62
CA PRO A 104 5.04 0.86 -0.39
C PRO A 104 4.46 2.12 -1.06
N ALA A 105 4.97 3.30 -0.66
CA ALA A 105 4.59 4.58 -1.25
C ALA A 105 5.67 5.06 -2.23
N VAL A 106 5.28 5.31 -3.48
CA VAL A 106 6.21 5.54 -4.60
C VAL A 106 6.01 6.88 -5.33
N ASN A 107 5.27 7.82 -4.75
CA ASN A 107 5.13 9.12 -5.37
C ASN A 107 6.48 9.83 -5.46
N ILE A 108 6.65 10.62 -6.51
CA ILE A 108 7.90 11.32 -6.79
C ILE A 108 8.08 12.50 -5.82
N LYS A 109 9.24 12.62 -5.21
CA LYS A 109 9.63 13.75 -4.35
C LYS A 109 9.92 14.97 -5.19
N ARG A 110 8.88 15.62 -5.70
CA ARG A 110 9.03 16.76 -6.60
C ARG A 110 9.41 18.04 -5.85
N SER A 111 8.78 18.28 -4.70
CA SER A 111 9.04 19.44 -3.86
C SER A 111 9.54 18.99 -2.49
N PRO A 112 10.60 19.60 -1.94
CA PRO A 112 11.07 19.30 -0.60
C PRO A 112 10.05 19.68 0.49
N LEU A 113 9.07 20.52 0.15
CA LEU A 113 8.03 20.98 1.07
C LEU A 113 6.83 20.04 1.17
N CYS A 114 6.79 18.94 0.40
CA CYS A 114 5.72 17.96 0.52
C CYS A 114 5.81 17.24 1.87
N GLY A 115 4.76 17.33 2.69
CA GLY A 115 4.71 16.77 4.04
C GLY A 115 4.79 15.25 4.11
N ARG A 116 4.65 14.55 2.97
CA ARG A 116 4.72 13.09 2.88
C ARG A 116 6.01 12.57 2.25
N ASN A 117 7.00 13.41 2.02
CA ASN A 117 8.28 12.97 1.45
C ASN A 117 9.02 11.92 2.30
N PHE A 118 8.75 11.87 3.60
CA PHE A 118 9.36 10.88 4.49
C PHE A 118 8.98 9.44 4.10
N GLU A 119 7.77 9.22 3.62
CA GLU A 119 7.28 7.88 3.24
C GLU A 119 7.54 7.52 1.79
N TYR A 120 7.99 8.47 0.96
CA TYR A 120 8.31 8.23 -0.45
C TYR A 120 9.78 7.86 -0.62
N ILE A 121 10.03 6.93 -1.55
CA ILE A 121 11.38 6.35 -1.74
C ILE A 121 12.33 7.36 -2.38
N SER A 122 11.98 7.92 -3.55
CA SER A 122 12.90 8.75 -4.31
C SER A 122 12.21 9.77 -5.21
N GLU A 123 12.99 10.73 -5.70
CA GLU A 123 12.65 11.55 -6.87
C GLU A 123 12.96 10.81 -8.19
N ASP A 124 13.86 9.80 -8.14
CA ASP A 124 14.17 8.94 -9.27
C ASP A 124 13.17 7.80 -9.37
N PRO A 125 12.37 7.74 -10.46
CA PRO A 125 11.38 6.69 -10.65
C PRO A 125 11.98 5.29 -10.80
N TYR A 126 13.20 5.17 -11.30
CA TYR A 126 13.90 3.90 -11.42
C TYR A 126 14.22 3.33 -10.03
N LEU A 127 14.88 4.11 -9.19
CA LEU A 127 15.21 3.71 -7.82
C LEU A 127 13.93 3.38 -7.02
N ALA A 128 12.90 4.23 -7.13
CA ALA A 128 11.62 4.01 -6.47
C ALA A 128 10.97 2.69 -6.89
N GLY A 129 10.99 2.38 -8.18
CA GLY A 129 10.43 1.13 -8.71
C GLY A 129 11.17 -0.11 -8.27
N GLU A 130 12.52 -0.09 -8.34
CA GLU A 130 13.36 -1.24 -7.98
C GLU A 130 13.28 -1.59 -6.48
N LEU A 131 13.38 -0.59 -5.62
CA LEU A 131 13.29 -0.81 -4.17
C LEU A 131 11.88 -1.23 -3.74
N SER A 132 10.85 -0.65 -4.37
CA SER A 132 9.47 -1.04 -4.09
C SER A 132 9.17 -2.47 -4.52
N ALA A 133 9.67 -2.90 -5.66
CA ALA A 133 9.49 -4.28 -6.11
C ALA A 133 10.12 -5.28 -5.13
N ALA A 134 11.31 -4.98 -4.61
CA ALA A 134 11.94 -5.81 -3.59
C ALA A 134 11.12 -5.86 -2.29
N TYR A 135 10.67 -4.71 -1.80
CA TYR A 135 9.80 -4.60 -0.63
C TYR A 135 8.50 -5.42 -0.79
N ILE A 136 7.80 -5.26 -1.93
CA ILE A 136 6.56 -5.99 -2.21
C ILE A 136 6.81 -7.50 -2.19
N ASN A 137 7.86 -7.97 -2.85
CA ASN A 137 8.23 -9.38 -2.84
C ASN A 137 8.48 -9.88 -1.42
N GLY A 138 9.13 -9.10 -0.57
CA GLY A 138 9.36 -9.44 0.83
C GLY A 138 8.05 -9.62 1.61
N VAL A 139 7.18 -8.63 1.59
CA VAL A 139 5.87 -8.70 2.28
C VAL A 139 5.04 -9.87 1.76
N GLN A 140 4.91 -9.99 0.44
CA GLN A 140 4.08 -11.02 -0.18
C GLN A 140 4.64 -12.44 -0.02
N SER A 141 5.94 -12.59 0.24
CA SER A 141 6.54 -13.90 0.58
C SER A 141 5.96 -14.50 1.86
N LYS A 142 5.37 -13.67 2.73
CA LYS A 142 4.71 -14.09 3.97
C LYS A 142 3.20 -14.27 3.82
N ASN A 143 2.69 -14.30 2.59
CA ASN A 143 1.26 -14.39 2.28
C ASN A 143 0.45 -13.22 2.84
N VAL A 144 1.00 -12.01 2.78
CA VAL A 144 0.35 -10.74 3.07
C VAL A 144 0.36 -9.91 1.80
N GLY A 145 -0.77 -9.37 1.41
CA GLY A 145 -0.86 -8.49 0.24
C GLY A 145 -0.21 -7.13 0.48
N THR A 146 0.14 -6.46 -0.60
CA THR A 146 0.58 -5.06 -0.59
C THR A 146 -0.36 -4.22 -1.43
N SER A 147 -0.48 -2.95 -1.07
CA SER A 147 -1.15 -1.93 -1.88
C SER A 147 -0.17 -0.83 -2.19
N ILE A 148 0.39 -0.85 -3.41
CA ILE A 148 1.31 0.19 -3.83
C ILE A 148 0.57 1.53 -3.99
N LYS A 149 1.12 2.61 -3.42
CA LYS A 149 0.41 3.90 -3.30
C LYS A 149 1.32 5.10 -3.59
N HIS A 150 0.79 6.27 -3.86
CA HIS A 150 -0.62 6.61 -4.06
C HIS A 150 -0.86 6.85 -5.55
N PHE A 151 -1.61 6.03 -6.19
CA PHE A 151 -1.86 6.14 -7.63
C PHE A 151 -2.89 7.25 -7.91
N ALA A 152 -2.48 8.36 -8.57
CA ALA A 152 -1.11 8.71 -8.91
C ALA A 152 -0.88 10.21 -8.66
N ALA A 153 0.41 10.59 -8.62
CA ALA A 153 0.82 11.99 -8.62
C ALA A 153 0.46 12.79 -7.36
N ASN A 154 0.47 12.16 -6.18
CA ASN A 154 0.35 12.86 -4.91
C ASN A 154 1.69 13.50 -4.52
N SER A 155 1.99 14.67 -5.06
CA SER A 155 3.29 15.36 -4.88
C SER A 155 3.21 16.55 -3.92
N GLN A 156 2.04 16.81 -3.33
CA GLN A 156 1.83 17.85 -2.31
C GLN A 156 0.62 17.51 -1.42
N GLU A 157 0.60 18.06 -0.21
CA GLU A 157 -0.49 17.85 0.74
C GLU A 157 -1.38 19.07 0.91
N THR A 158 -0.89 20.26 0.58
CA THR A 158 -1.69 21.50 0.68
C THR A 158 -2.89 21.39 -0.24
N ARG A 159 -4.10 21.37 0.36
CA ARG A 159 -5.39 21.30 -0.33
C ARG A 159 -5.52 20.06 -1.25
N ARG A 160 -4.91 18.93 -0.88
CA ARG A 160 -4.87 17.72 -1.72
C ARG A 160 -6.23 17.21 -2.17
N MET A 161 -7.28 17.44 -1.39
CA MET A 161 -8.65 17.02 -1.71
C MET A 161 -9.35 17.94 -2.72
N THR A 162 -8.77 19.11 -3.01
CA THR A 162 -9.39 20.13 -3.87
C THR A 162 -8.43 20.71 -4.90
N CYS A 163 -7.17 20.27 -4.91
CA CYS A 163 -6.16 20.72 -5.87
C CYS A 163 -5.97 19.66 -6.96
N SER A 164 -5.91 20.10 -8.22
CA SER A 164 -5.57 19.23 -9.34
C SER A 164 -4.05 19.02 -9.43
N SER A 165 -3.62 17.83 -9.83
CA SER A 165 -2.22 17.49 -10.14
C SER A 165 -2.00 17.51 -11.65
N ASP A 166 -2.00 18.69 -12.22
CA ASP A 166 -1.93 18.86 -13.68
C ASP A 166 -0.49 18.66 -14.19
N MET A 167 -0.37 17.86 -15.24
CA MET A 167 0.88 17.62 -15.93
C MET A 167 0.64 17.10 -17.35
N SER A 168 1.67 17.17 -18.19
CA SER A 168 1.59 16.57 -19.51
C SER A 168 1.57 15.04 -19.43
N GLU A 169 0.95 14.38 -20.41
CA GLU A 169 0.97 12.92 -20.53
C GLU A 169 2.40 12.36 -20.57
N ARG A 170 3.30 13.07 -21.22
CA ARG A 170 4.72 12.69 -21.24
C ARG A 170 5.31 12.66 -19.84
N THR A 171 5.10 13.71 -19.04
CA THR A 171 5.59 13.75 -17.65
C THR A 171 5.01 12.62 -16.82
N LEU A 172 3.71 12.35 -16.98
CA LEU A 172 3.02 11.28 -16.26
C LEU A 172 3.64 9.92 -16.59
N ARG A 173 3.89 9.63 -17.88
CA ARG A 173 4.44 8.36 -18.35
C ARG A 173 5.93 8.18 -18.08
N GLU A 174 6.71 9.25 -18.13
CA GLU A 174 8.18 9.16 -17.97
C GLU A 174 8.65 9.29 -16.53
N ILE A 175 7.87 9.96 -15.67
CA ILE A 175 8.28 10.26 -14.29
C ILE A 175 7.36 9.62 -13.24
N TYR A 176 6.05 9.75 -13.37
CA TYR A 176 5.15 9.33 -12.29
C TYR A 176 4.72 7.86 -12.36
N PHE A 177 4.52 7.31 -13.54
CA PHE A 177 4.10 5.92 -13.69
C PHE A 177 5.22 4.88 -13.64
N PRO A 178 6.49 5.16 -13.99
CA PRO A 178 7.49 4.10 -14.12
C PRO A 178 7.73 3.32 -12.81
N ALA A 179 7.62 3.96 -11.65
CA ALA A 179 7.75 3.26 -10.37
C ALA A 179 6.61 2.25 -10.16
N PHE A 180 5.36 2.63 -10.47
CA PHE A 180 4.21 1.73 -10.43
C PHE A 180 4.35 0.61 -11.45
N GLU A 181 4.69 0.94 -12.70
CA GLU A 181 4.87 -0.04 -13.77
C GLU A 181 5.93 -1.08 -13.41
N THR A 182 7.08 -0.63 -12.89
CA THR A 182 8.18 -1.51 -12.46
C THR A 182 7.72 -2.46 -11.34
N ALA A 183 7.08 -1.92 -10.32
CA ALA A 183 6.58 -2.69 -9.19
C ALA A 183 5.51 -3.71 -9.62
N VAL A 184 4.56 -3.31 -10.45
CA VAL A 184 3.51 -4.20 -10.96
C VAL A 184 4.10 -5.31 -11.81
N LYS A 185 5.03 -5.01 -12.72
CA LYS A 185 5.64 -6.02 -13.60
C LYS A 185 6.57 -6.97 -12.87
N LYS A 186 7.31 -6.51 -11.84
CA LYS A 186 8.33 -7.30 -11.16
C LYS A 186 7.84 -8.02 -9.91
N ALA A 187 6.85 -7.47 -9.22
CA ALA A 187 6.41 -7.96 -7.92
C ALA A 187 4.91 -8.26 -7.83
N GLN A 188 4.11 -7.80 -8.79
CA GLN A 188 2.67 -8.08 -8.84
C GLN A 188 1.96 -7.83 -7.50
N PRO A 189 1.94 -6.60 -6.98
CA PRO A 189 1.21 -6.27 -5.76
C PRO A 189 -0.24 -6.70 -5.88
N TRP A 190 -0.83 -7.18 -4.78
CA TRP A 190 -2.22 -7.65 -4.81
C TRP A 190 -3.21 -6.54 -5.09
N THR A 191 -2.88 -5.31 -4.68
CA THR A 191 -3.72 -4.12 -4.87
C THR A 191 -2.88 -2.88 -5.19
N VAL A 192 -3.56 -1.84 -5.68
CA VAL A 192 -2.97 -0.53 -5.99
C VAL A 192 -3.80 0.56 -5.32
#